data_8709cfb2103e3aa32ba77cb34c2430fe
#
_entry.id   8709cfb2103e3aa32ba77cb34c2430fe
#
_cell.length_a   1.000
_cell.length_b   1.000
_cell.length_c   1.000
_cell.angle_alpha   90.00
_cell.angle_beta   90.00
_cell.angle_gamma   90.00
#
_symmetry.space_group_name_H-M   'P 1'
#
loop_
_entity.id
_entity.type
_entity.pdbx_description
1 polymer ?
#
loop_
_entity_poly.entity_id
_entity_poly.type
_entity_poly.pdbx_seq_one_letter_code
_entity_poly.pdbx_strand_id
1 'polypeptide(L)'
;IRTVTEHLVSGIYEKNGMLTVLSKTGNGTAKENFDRVIVCCGGKAAPKTGSDGNGFSLLSALGHTVVPVVPALVQLKAKETFLKSISGVRAECRLTLLINGKKAGEESGEMQFTDYGISGIVTFQLSRLASYAVAAGKKTEAYIDLFPRMSGETFAQTMRAREKNGSGAMTAEEFFTGLLNKKVTQLFLKLSGIAPDTPLKKVPPEKKAQFYSYCKKFVITITGTNSFDQAQVSAGGVPFSEVNAQLASKKVPGLYLAGEILDIDGKCGGYNLHWAWASG
;
A
#
# COMPACT_ATOMS: atom_id res chain seq x y z
N ILE A 1 3.67 32.42 -19.89
CA ILE A 1 3.38 30.98 -20.11
C ILE A 1 2.06 30.89 -20.85
N ARG A 2 2.01 30.15 -21.98
CA ARG A 2 0.79 29.83 -22.72
C ARG A 2 0.28 28.49 -22.22
N THR A 3 -0.95 28.42 -21.74
CA THR A 3 -1.62 27.15 -21.41
C THR A 3 -2.51 26.75 -22.57
N VAL A 4 -2.42 25.48 -23.00
CA VAL A 4 -3.23 24.91 -24.07
C VAL A 4 -4.00 23.72 -23.47
N THR A 5 -5.32 23.81 -23.47
CA THR A 5 -6.24 22.77 -22.97
C THR A 5 -6.84 21.96 -24.12
N GLU A 6 -7.46 20.82 -23.82
CA GLU A 6 -8.09 19.93 -24.80
C GLU A 6 -7.13 19.38 -25.86
N HIS A 7 -5.86 19.28 -25.49
CA HIS A 7 -4.78 18.71 -26.30
C HIS A 7 -4.23 17.46 -25.61
N LEU A 8 -4.73 16.27 -25.99
CA LEU A 8 -4.19 15.01 -25.50
C LEU A 8 -2.94 14.65 -26.31
N VAL A 9 -1.78 14.73 -25.66
CA VAL A 9 -0.50 14.31 -26.28
C VAL A 9 -0.58 12.83 -26.64
N SER A 10 -0.40 12.52 -27.92
CA SER A 10 -0.50 11.17 -28.49
C SER A 10 0.83 10.64 -29.06
N GLY A 11 1.84 11.49 -29.16
CA GLY A 11 3.18 11.10 -29.62
C GLY A 11 4.20 12.20 -29.38
N ILE A 12 5.43 11.76 -29.13
CA ILE A 12 6.62 12.62 -29.08
C ILE A 12 7.69 11.91 -29.90
N TYR A 13 8.38 12.62 -30.77
CA TYR A 13 9.54 12.08 -31.50
C TYR A 13 10.60 13.15 -31.73
N GLU A 14 11.84 12.71 -31.77
CA GLU A 14 12.98 13.54 -32.11
C GLU A 14 13.25 13.46 -33.62
N LYS A 15 13.50 14.60 -34.26
CA LYS A 15 13.96 14.68 -35.64
C LYS A 15 14.86 15.91 -35.82
N ASN A 16 16.08 15.69 -36.30
CA ASN A 16 17.06 16.74 -36.61
C ASN A 16 17.32 17.69 -35.41
N GLY A 17 17.39 17.15 -34.18
CA GLY A 17 17.66 17.94 -32.97
C GLY A 17 16.45 18.67 -32.40
N MET A 18 15.28 18.52 -32.99
CA MET A 18 14.02 19.08 -32.50
C MET A 18 13.05 18.00 -32.02
N LEU A 19 12.28 18.30 -31.01
CA LEU A 19 11.25 17.44 -30.50
C LEU A 19 9.89 17.83 -31.08
N THR A 20 9.25 16.90 -31.77
CA THR A 20 7.89 17.07 -32.29
C THR A 20 6.88 16.46 -31.35
N VAL A 21 5.92 17.24 -30.90
CA VAL A 21 4.79 16.79 -30.08
C VAL A 21 3.53 16.71 -30.95
N LEU A 22 2.90 15.55 -30.92
CA LEU A 22 1.58 15.34 -31.50
C LEU A 22 0.52 15.37 -30.40
N SER A 23 -0.56 16.09 -30.63
CA SER A 23 -1.72 16.08 -29.75
C SER A 23 -3.01 15.88 -30.53
N LYS A 24 -3.93 15.10 -29.95
CA LYS A 24 -5.31 14.97 -30.43
C LYS A 24 -6.12 16.15 -29.88
N THR A 25 -6.88 16.77 -30.74
CA THR A 25 -7.77 17.90 -30.44
C THR A 25 -9.17 17.59 -30.93
N GLY A 26 -10.19 18.37 -30.53
CA GLY A 26 -11.54 18.26 -31.08
C GLY A 26 -11.64 18.42 -32.61
N ASN A 27 -10.64 19.11 -33.22
CA ASN A 27 -10.61 19.38 -34.66
C ASN A 27 -9.58 18.51 -35.42
N GLY A 28 -9.04 17.47 -34.80
CA GLY A 28 -8.06 16.58 -35.43
C GLY A 28 -6.73 16.46 -34.67
N THR A 29 -5.62 16.37 -35.38
CA THR A 29 -4.29 16.25 -34.77
C THR A 29 -3.50 17.53 -34.99
N ALA A 30 -3.01 18.12 -33.89
CA ALA A 30 -2.04 19.20 -33.92
C ALA A 30 -0.60 18.64 -33.85
N LYS A 31 0.33 19.33 -34.51
CA LYS A 31 1.75 18.99 -34.54
C LYS A 31 2.55 20.25 -34.28
N GLU A 32 3.36 20.22 -33.22
CA GLU A 32 4.20 21.37 -32.81
C GLU A 32 5.65 20.92 -32.59
N ASN A 33 6.61 21.77 -32.91
CA ASN A 33 8.04 21.48 -32.75
C ASN A 33 8.62 22.33 -31.61
N PHE A 34 9.51 21.74 -30.83
CA PHE A 34 10.10 22.37 -29.65
C PHE A 34 11.59 22.00 -29.55
N ASP A 35 12.43 22.93 -29.09
CA ASP A 35 13.83 22.67 -28.76
C ASP A 35 13.95 21.76 -27.52
N ARG A 36 12.99 21.86 -26.60
CA ARG A 36 12.96 21.10 -25.36
C ARG A 36 11.53 20.72 -24.99
N VAL A 37 11.36 19.54 -24.42
CA VAL A 37 10.08 19.02 -23.91
C VAL A 37 10.30 18.50 -22.49
N ILE A 38 9.42 18.87 -21.57
CA ILE A 38 9.39 18.35 -20.22
C ILE A 38 8.14 17.46 -20.07
N VAL A 39 8.33 16.18 -19.78
CA VAL A 39 7.23 15.25 -19.50
C VAL A 39 6.99 15.19 -18.00
N CYS A 40 5.89 15.76 -17.55
CA CYS A 40 5.49 15.84 -16.13
C CYS A 40 4.00 15.47 -15.93
N CYS A 41 3.50 14.47 -16.68
CA CYS A 41 2.10 14.06 -16.70
C CYS A 41 1.72 13.09 -15.55
N GLY A 42 2.63 12.87 -14.60
CA GLY A 42 2.39 12.01 -13.44
C GLY A 42 2.44 10.51 -13.76
N GLY A 43 1.96 9.72 -12.82
CA GLY A 43 1.90 8.26 -12.90
C GLY A 43 0.55 7.74 -13.40
N LYS A 44 0.00 6.74 -12.68
CA LYS A 44 -1.29 6.10 -13.01
C LYS A 44 -2.28 6.14 -11.84
N ALA A 45 -1.88 6.65 -10.69
CA ALA A 45 -2.74 6.75 -9.52
C ALA A 45 -3.82 7.83 -9.70
N ALA A 46 -5.00 7.58 -9.16
CA ALA A 46 -6.17 8.47 -9.25
C ALA A 46 -6.47 8.96 -10.69
N PRO A 47 -6.65 8.06 -11.66
CA PRO A 47 -6.72 8.41 -13.09
C PRO A 47 -7.82 9.41 -13.44
N LYS A 48 -8.85 9.52 -12.60
CA LYS A 48 -9.92 10.52 -12.74
C LYS A 48 -9.43 11.97 -12.61
N THR A 49 -8.23 12.17 -12.09
CA THR A 49 -7.58 13.49 -12.00
C THR A 49 -6.79 13.85 -13.25
N GLY A 50 -6.75 12.98 -14.26
CA GLY A 50 -6.07 13.17 -15.53
C GLY A 50 -4.76 12.39 -15.70
N SER A 51 -4.29 11.71 -14.66
CA SER A 51 -3.05 10.93 -14.67
C SER A 51 -3.35 9.44 -14.92
N ASP A 52 -3.51 9.05 -16.19
CA ASP A 52 -3.94 7.71 -16.62
C ASP A 52 -2.80 6.77 -17.00
N GLY A 53 -1.56 7.24 -16.93
CA GLY A 53 -0.34 6.50 -17.32
C GLY A 53 0.01 6.62 -18.81
N ASN A 54 -0.64 7.48 -19.59
CA ASN A 54 -0.34 7.70 -21.00
C ASN A 54 1.14 8.08 -21.21
N GLY A 55 1.73 8.86 -20.31
CA GLY A 55 3.14 9.26 -20.38
C GLY A 55 4.13 8.10 -20.44
N PHE A 56 3.83 6.98 -19.80
CA PHE A 56 4.70 5.80 -19.88
C PHE A 56 4.77 5.24 -21.31
N SER A 57 3.66 5.24 -22.03
CA SER A 57 3.62 4.80 -23.44
C SER A 57 4.40 5.74 -24.34
N LEU A 58 4.30 7.05 -24.13
CA LEU A 58 5.04 8.06 -24.88
C LEU A 58 6.56 7.88 -24.70
N LEU A 59 7.00 7.68 -23.45
CA LEU A 59 8.42 7.51 -23.13
C LEU A 59 8.96 6.15 -23.60
N SER A 60 8.15 5.08 -23.52
CA SER A 60 8.50 3.79 -24.09
C SER A 60 8.71 3.86 -25.62
N ALA A 61 7.88 4.61 -26.34
CA ALA A 61 8.04 4.85 -27.78
C ALA A 61 9.35 5.62 -28.11
N LEU A 62 9.86 6.41 -27.18
CA LEU A 62 11.15 7.11 -27.28
C LEU A 62 12.34 6.24 -26.82
N GLY A 63 12.13 4.97 -26.52
CA GLY A 63 13.16 4.00 -26.13
C GLY A 63 13.48 3.98 -24.63
N HIS A 64 12.73 4.70 -23.80
CA HIS A 64 12.88 4.59 -22.35
C HIS A 64 12.33 3.26 -21.83
N THR A 65 13.02 2.70 -20.85
CA THR A 65 12.52 1.57 -20.06
C THR A 65 11.40 2.05 -19.14
N VAL A 66 10.37 1.26 -18.98
CA VAL A 66 9.33 1.49 -17.98
C VAL A 66 9.29 0.30 -17.03
N VAL A 67 9.71 0.51 -15.79
CA VAL A 67 9.54 -0.47 -14.71
C VAL A 67 8.04 -0.72 -14.53
N PRO A 68 7.60 -1.99 -14.39
CA PRO A 68 6.19 -2.29 -14.22
C PRO A 68 5.52 -1.42 -13.16
N VAL A 69 4.45 -0.73 -13.57
CA VAL A 69 3.74 0.22 -12.71
C VAL A 69 2.69 -0.50 -11.89
N VAL A 70 2.73 -0.33 -10.57
CA VAL A 70 1.79 -0.93 -9.61
C VAL A 70 1.19 0.13 -8.70
N PRO A 71 -0.02 -0.09 -8.13
CA PRO A 71 -0.57 0.79 -7.12
C PRO A 71 0.30 0.81 -5.87
N ALA A 72 0.57 1.99 -5.31
CA ALA A 72 1.26 2.16 -4.04
C ALA A 72 0.54 3.16 -3.13
N LEU A 73 0.85 3.14 -1.83
CA LEU A 73 0.09 3.83 -0.78
C LEU A 73 -1.41 3.51 -0.91
N VAL A 74 -1.73 2.23 -0.89
CA VAL A 74 -3.04 1.67 -1.22
C VAL A 74 -3.43 0.57 -0.23
N GLN A 75 -4.72 0.29 -0.09
CA GLN A 75 -5.25 -0.78 0.73
C GLN A 75 -4.86 -2.16 0.18
N LEU A 76 -4.68 -3.13 1.08
CA LEU A 76 -4.38 -4.53 0.74
C LEU A 76 -5.64 -5.40 0.90
N LYS A 77 -5.86 -6.27 -0.08
CA LYS A 77 -6.94 -7.26 -0.05
C LYS A 77 -6.46 -8.55 0.57
N ALA A 78 -7.29 -9.17 1.40
CA ALA A 78 -7.01 -10.42 2.07
C ALA A 78 -7.95 -11.54 1.61
N LYS A 79 -7.51 -12.78 1.78
CA LYS A 79 -8.29 -13.98 1.47
C LYS A 79 -9.40 -14.22 2.50
N GLU A 80 -9.17 -13.82 3.74
CA GLU A 80 -9.95 -14.18 4.91
C GLU A 80 -11.27 -13.39 4.97
N THR A 81 -12.39 -14.07 4.71
CA THR A 81 -13.74 -13.47 4.68
C THR A 81 -14.25 -13.04 6.06
N PHE A 82 -13.71 -13.59 7.14
CA PHE A 82 -14.09 -13.22 8.52
C PHE A 82 -13.72 -11.77 8.87
N LEU A 83 -12.82 -11.12 8.12
CA LEU A 83 -12.45 -9.70 8.32
C LEU A 83 -13.66 -8.77 8.22
N LYS A 84 -14.68 -9.16 7.47
CA LYS A 84 -15.96 -8.43 7.38
C LYS A 84 -16.57 -8.18 8.76
N SER A 85 -16.43 -9.13 9.71
CA SER A 85 -17.00 -8.99 11.06
C SER A 85 -16.32 -7.90 11.90
N ILE A 86 -15.09 -7.53 11.57
CA ILE A 86 -14.29 -6.51 12.25
C ILE A 86 -14.04 -5.26 11.38
N SER A 87 -14.75 -5.16 10.26
CA SER A 87 -14.65 -4.00 9.37
C SER A 87 -14.91 -2.69 10.11
N GLY A 88 -14.09 -1.67 9.80
CA GLY A 88 -14.10 -0.35 10.41
C GLY A 88 -13.31 -0.25 11.72
N VAL A 89 -12.87 -1.36 12.31
CA VAL A 89 -12.06 -1.32 13.53
C VAL A 89 -10.66 -0.79 13.21
N ARG A 90 -10.21 0.17 14.01
CA ARG A 90 -8.84 0.69 14.00
C ARG A 90 -8.08 0.14 15.20
N ALA A 91 -6.83 -0.16 15.02
CA ALA A 91 -5.96 -0.65 16.07
C ALA A 91 -4.51 -0.18 15.86
N GLU A 92 -3.84 0.20 16.93
CA GLU A 92 -2.39 0.33 16.93
C GLU A 92 -1.79 -1.07 16.82
N CYS A 93 -0.87 -1.26 15.88
CA CYS A 93 -0.27 -2.56 15.65
C CYS A 93 1.16 -2.44 15.12
N ARG A 94 1.85 -3.57 15.11
CA ARG A 94 3.01 -3.80 14.24
C ARG A 94 2.58 -4.72 13.12
N LEU A 95 2.72 -4.24 11.90
CA LEU A 95 2.42 -4.96 10.67
C LEU A 95 3.73 -5.42 10.03
N THR A 96 3.92 -6.74 9.91
CA THR A 96 5.08 -7.33 9.24
C THR A 96 4.60 -8.00 7.95
N LEU A 97 5.14 -7.59 6.81
CA LEU A 97 4.87 -8.20 5.51
C LEU A 97 5.88 -9.32 5.24
N LEU A 98 5.37 -10.50 4.91
CA LEU A 98 6.18 -11.63 4.49
C LEU A 98 5.92 -11.95 3.02
N ILE A 99 6.99 -12.18 2.27
CA ILE A 99 6.95 -12.63 0.87
C ILE A 99 7.69 -13.97 0.79
N ASN A 100 7.00 -15.02 0.37
CA ASN A 100 7.52 -16.40 0.37
C ASN A 100 8.12 -16.79 1.74
N GLY A 101 7.45 -16.41 2.84
CA GLY A 101 7.87 -16.71 4.22
C GLY A 101 9.05 -15.86 4.75
N LYS A 102 9.61 -14.96 3.96
CA LYS A 102 10.70 -14.06 4.39
C LYS A 102 10.15 -12.67 4.68
N LYS A 103 10.63 -12.03 5.77
CA LYS A 103 10.27 -10.65 6.12
C LYS A 103 10.74 -9.71 4.99
N ALA A 104 9.79 -9.01 4.39
CA ALA A 104 10.02 -8.01 3.35
C ALA A 104 9.99 -6.59 3.89
N GLY A 105 9.18 -6.33 4.92
CA GLY A 105 9.08 -5.03 5.56
C GLY A 105 8.27 -5.10 6.84
N GLU A 106 8.36 -4.03 7.65
CA GLU A 106 7.63 -3.90 8.91
C GLU A 106 7.39 -2.43 9.22
N GLU A 107 6.17 -2.12 9.66
CA GLU A 107 5.77 -0.78 10.09
C GLU A 107 4.94 -0.88 11.37
N SER A 108 5.01 0.16 12.22
CA SER A 108 4.21 0.25 13.45
C SER A 108 3.39 1.51 13.45
N GLY A 109 2.13 1.42 13.89
CA GLY A 109 1.19 2.53 13.96
C GLY A 109 -0.26 2.07 13.80
N GLU A 110 -1.16 3.00 13.45
CA GLU A 110 -2.57 2.71 13.28
C GLU A 110 -2.84 1.97 11.96
N MET A 111 -3.54 0.85 12.07
CA MET A 111 -4.12 0.07 10.98
C MET A 111 -5.64 0.05 11.10
N GLN A 112 -6.33 -0.08 9.98
CA GLN A 112 -7.77 -0.28 9.93
C GLN A 112 -8.10 -1.59 9.24
N PHE A 113 -8.95 -2.41 9.87
CA PHE A 113 -9.58 -3.56 9.21
C PHE A 113 -10.70 -3.08 8.28
N THR A 114 -10.78 -3.67 7.10
CA THR A 114 -11.87 -3.46 6.14
C THR A 114 -12.62 -4.78 5.91
N ASP A 115 -13.72 -4.72 5.21
CA ASP A 115 -14.48 -5.93 4.85
C ASP A 115 -13.74 -6.86 3.87
N TYR A 116 -12.75 -6.32 3.16
CA TYR A 116 -11.94 -7.03 2.16
C TYR A 116 -10.46 -7.19 2.53
N GLY A 117 -10.01 -6.63 3.65
CA GLY A 117 -8.59 -6.69 4.02
C GLY A 117 -8.17 -5.66 5.06
N ILE A 118 -7.10 -4.92 4.77
CA ILE A 118 -6.51 -3.93 5.69
C ILE A 118 -6.16 -2.61 4.99
N SER A 119 -6.20 -1.53 5.77
CA SER A 119 -5.93 -0.15 5.39
C SER A 119 -5.17 0.57 6.49
N GLY A 120 -4.92 1.85 6.32
CA GLY A 120 -4.20 2.70 7.28
C GLY A 120 -2.74 2.89 6.92
N ILE A 121 -2.08 3.81 7.63
CA ILE A 121 -0.73 4.29 7.27
C ILE A 121 0.28 3.14 7.19
N VAL A 122 0.29 2.24 8.16
CA VAL A 122 1.22 1.08 8.17
C VAL A 122 1.01 0.16 6.99
N THR A 123 -0.24 -0.02 6.55
CA THR A 123 -0.58 -0.79 5.36
C THR A 123 -0.08 -0.10 4.10
N PHE A 124 -0.31 1.21 3.99
CA PHE A 124 0.12 2.00 2.83
C PHE A 124 1.63 1.96 2.65
N GLN A 125 2.40 2.10 3.72
CA GLN A 125 3.87 2.05 3.67
C GLN A 125 4.41 0.72 3.11
N LEU A 126 3.71 -0.39 3.39
CA LEU A 126 4.12 -1.73 2.93
C LEU A 126 3.49 -2.14 1.60
N SER A 127 2.49 -1.37 1.11
CA SER A 127 1.68 -1.74 -0.04
C SER A 127 2.48 -1.88 -1.33
N ARG A 128 3.51 -1.04 -1.56
CA ARG A 128 4.40 -1.17 -2.71
C ARG A 128 5.02 -2.57 -2.80
N LEU A 129 5.58 -3.05 -1.69
CA LEU A 129 6.20 -4.38 -1.63
C LEU A 129 5.17 -5.49 -1.89
N ALA A 130 3.97 -5.36 -1.30
CA ALA A 130 2.88 -6.30 -1.52
C ALA A 130 2.39 -6.28 -2.96
N SER A 131 2.24 -5.09 -3.58
CA SER A 131 1.81 -4.93 -4.97
C SER A 131 2.72 -5.67 -5.94
N TYR A 132 4.04 -5.44 -5.85
CA TYR A 132 5.01 -6.15 -6.69
C TYR A 132 5.02 -7.66 -6.42
N ALA A 133 4.94 -8.07 -5.15
CA ALA A 133 4.95 -9.48 -4.80
C ALA A 133 3.74 -10.24 -5.36
N VAL A 134 2.55 -9.68 -5.20
CA VAL A 134 1.30 -10.25 -5.72
C VAL A 134 1.29 -10.25 -7.23
N ALA A 135 1.71 -9.16 -7.89
CA ALA A 135 1.83 -9.10 -9.36
C ALA A 135 2.79 -10.17 -9.91
N ALA A 136 3.82 -10.53 -9.14
CA ALA A 136 4.77 -11.61 -9.47
C ALA A 136 4.30 -13.01 -9.02
N GLY A 137 3.05 -13.18 -8.56
CA GLY A 137 2.50 -14.46 -8.11
C GLY A 137 3.12 -15.01 -6.83
N LYS A 138 3.81 -14.19 -6.03
CA LYS A 138 4.49 -14.64 -4.81
C LYS A 138 3.51 -14.75 -3.65
N LYS A 139 3.65 -15.80 -2.81
CA LYS A 139 2.89 -15.93 -1.57
C LYS A 139 3.18 -14.72 -0.67
N THR A 140 2.15 -13.97 -0.34
CA THR A 140 2.26 -12.74 0.47
C THR A 140 1.36 -12.85 1.69
N GLU A 141 1.92 -12.63 2.87
CA GLU A 141 1.21 -12.72 4.16
C GLU A 141 1.49 -11.48 4.98
N ALA A 142 0.50 -11.04 5.74
CA ALA A 142 0.65 -9.96 6.72
C ALA A 142 0.50 -10.54 8.13
N TYR A 143 1.49 -10.33 8.98
CA TYR A 143 1.50 -10.67 10.40
C TYR A 143 1.21 -9.42 11.20
N ILE A 144 0.13 -9.45 11.98
CA ILE A 144 -0.38 -8.32 12.75
C ILE A 144 -0.19 -8.61 14.23
N ASP A 145 0.66 -7.80 14.89
CA ASP A 145 0.82 -7.78 16.34
C ASP A 145 0.02 -6.61 16.91
N LEU A 146 -1.07 -6.90 17.62
CA LEU A 146 -1.96 -5.90 18.23
C LEU A 146 -1.45 -5.36 19.58
N PHE A 147 -0.31 -5.86 20.06
CA PHE A 147 0.35 -5.40 21.28
C PHE A 147 1.84 -5.11 20.99
N PRO A 148 2.15 -4.16 20.07
CA PRO A 148 3.51 -3.95 19.57
C PRO A 148 4.50 -3.47 20.64
N ARG A 149 3.99 -2.87 21.72
CA ARG A 149 4.79 -2.36 22.85
C ARG A 149 5.18 -3.42 23.87
N MET A 150 4.64 -4.64 23.76
CA MET A 150 4.94 -5.75 24.65
C MET A 150 5.68 -6.85 23.90
N SER A 151 6.75 -7.38 24.47
CA SER A 151 7.33 -8.64 23.99
C SER A 151 6.32 -9.80 24.15
N GLY A 152 6.50 -10.90 23.46
CA GLY A 152 5.66 -12.07 23.64
C GLY A 152 5.69 -12.59 25.10
N GLU A 153 6.84 -12.53 25.71
CA GLU A 153 7.02 -12.94 27.13
C GLU A 153 6.27 -12.01 28.08
N THR A 154 6.46 -10.68 27.96
CA THR A 154 5.77 -9.68 28.79
C THR A 154 4.26 -9.79 28.61
N PHE A 155 3.78 -9.99 27.38
CA PHE A 155 2.35 -10.21 27.12
C PHE A 155 1.83 -11.45 27.83
N ALA A 156 2.55 -12.59 27.72
CA ALA A 156 2.16 -13.83 28.40
C ALA A 156 2.16 -13.70 29.94
N GLN A 157 3.14 -13.00 30.52
CA GLN A 157 3.19 -12.70 31.96
C GLN A 157 2.00 -11.84 32.38
N THR A 158 1.67 -10.80 31.61
CA THR A 158 0.52 -9.93 31.86
C THR A 158 -0.80 -10.71 31.84
N MET A 159 -0.98 -11.61 30.87
CA MET A 159 -2.19 -12.43 30.77
C MET A 159 -2.30 -13.41 31.96
N ARG A 160 -1.18 -14.05 32.37
CA ARG A 160 -1.17 -14.91 33.57
C ARG A 160 -1.50 -14.15 34.84
N ALA A 161 -0.95 -12.95 35.01
CA ALA A 161 -1.28 -12.09 36.16
C ALA A 161 -2.76 -11.71 36.18
N ARG A 162 -3.32 -11.36 35.01
CA ARG A 162 -4.72 -11.03 34.86
C ARG A 162 -5.64 -12.24 35.16
N GLU A 163 -5.28 -13.45 34.72
CA GLU A 163 -6.00 -14.68 35.06
C GLU A 163 -6.00 -14.96 36.57
N LYS A 164 -4.86 -14.74 37.25
CA LYS A 164 -4.73 -14.96 38.68
C LYS A 164 -5.59 -13.98 39.51
N ASN A 165 -5.69 -12.72 39.03
CA ASN A 165 -6.40 -11.65 39.72
C ASN A 165 -7.91 -11.58 39.33
N GLY A 166 -8.31 -12.31 38.28
CA GLY A 166 -9.70 -12.36 37.84
C GLY A 166 -10.60 -13.17 38.79
N SER A 167 -11.86 -12.79 38.87
CA SER A 167 -12.84 -13.57 39.63
C SER A 167 -13.07 -14.92 38.95
N GLY A 168 -13.23 -15.98 39.75
CA GLY A 168 -13.47 -17.32 39.21
C GLY A 168 -14.79 -17.51 38.46
N ALA A 169 -15.71 -16.55 38.55
CA ALA A 169 -16.99 -16.54 37.85
C ALA A 169 -16.98 -15.79 36.53
N MET A 170 -15.86 -15.06 36.20
CA MET A 170 -15.74 -14.27 35.01
C MET A 170 -15.82 -15.12 33.74
N THR A 171 -16.60 -14.69 32.76
CA THR A 171 -16.70 -15.34 31.45
C THR A 171 -15.49 -15.00 30.58
N ALA A 172 -15.29 -15.74 29.50
CA ALA A 172 -14.21 -15.47 28.55
C ALA A 172 -14.35 -14.06 27.91
N GLU A 173 -15.55 -13.64 27.53
CA GLU A 173 -15.76 -12.31 26.95
C GLU A 173 -15.43 -11.21 27.97
N GLU A 174 -15.87 -11.33 29.22
CA GLU A 174 -15.56 -10.38 30.29
C GLU A 174 -14.05 -10.28 30.54
N PHE A 175 -13.35 -11.41 30.56
CA PHE A 175 -11.92 -11.45 30.76
C PHE A 175 -11.14 -10.68 29.68
N PHE A 176 -11.56 -10.83 28.42
CA PHE A 176 -10.91 -10.14 27.31
C PHE A 176 -11.43 -8.71 27.07
N THR A 177 -12.50 -8.29 27.76
CA THR A 177 -13.01 -6.91 27.70
C THR A 177 -11.94 -5.93 28.16
N GLY A 178 -11.76 -4.83 27.40
CA GLY A 178 -10.75 -3.80 27.65
C GLY A 178 -9.34 -4.14 27.14
N LEU A 179 -9.09 -5.36 26.64
CA LEU A 179 -7.83 -5.71 25.98
C LEU A 179 -7.83 -5.29 24.51
N LEU A 180 -8.91 -5.56 23.81
CA LEU A 180 -9.09 -5.31 22.39
C LEU A 180 -10.46 -4.68 22.14
N ASN A 181 -10.68 -4.16 20.94
CA ASN A 181 -12.01 -3.79 20.48
C ASN A 181 -12.95 -5.01 20.57
N LYS A 182 -14.21 -4.80 21.02
CA LYS A 182 -15.18 -5.87 21.22
C LYS A 182 -15.35 -6.78 20.00
N LYS A 183 -15.43 -6.23 18.79
CA LYS A 183 -15.57 -7.02 17.55
C LYS A 183 -14.36 -7.93 17.34
N VAL A 184 -13.14 -7.43 17.59
CA VAL A 184 -11.90 -8.23 17.46
C VAL A 184 -11.86 -9.32 18.52
N THR A 185 -12.23 -9.01 19.77
CA THR A 185 -12.36 -10.01 20.83
C THR A 185 -13.31 -11.14 20.44
N GLN A 186 -14.51 -10.81 19.95
CA GLN A 186 -15.50 -11.80 19.52
C GLN A 186 -14.99 -12.66 18.34
N LEU A 187 -14.31 -12.05 17.37
CA LEU A 187 -13.68 -12.79 16.28
C LEU A 187 -12.64 -13.77 16.81
N PHE A 188 -11.73 -13.33 17.70
CA PHE A 188 -10.66 -14.18 18.22
C PHE A 188 -11.18 -15.29 19.11
N LEU A 189 -12.23 -15.05 19.92
CA LEU A 189 -12.95 -16.09 20.65
C LEU A 189 -13.50 -17.14 19.69
N LYS A 190 -14.20 -16.72 18.65
CA LYS A 190 -14.75 -17.63 17.63
C LYS A 190 -13.67 -18.45 16.95
N LEU A 191 -12.57 -17.82 16.51
CA LEU A 191 -11.45 -18.51 15.84
C LEU A 191 -10.71 -19.47 16.78
N SER A 192 -10.73 -19.21 18.09
CA SER A 192 -10.17 -20.09 19.12
C SER A 192 -11.14 -21.18 19.59
N GLY A 193 -12.38 -21.19 19.07
CA GLY A 193 -13.42 -22.14 19.50
C GLY A 193 -13.84 -21.96 20.96
N ILE A 194 -13.84 -20.72 21.46
CA ILE A 194 -14.27 -20.34 22.81
C ILE A 194 -15.63 -19.68 22.72
N ALA A 195 -16.64 -20.23 23.42
CA ALA A 195 -17.91 -19.54 23.54
C ALA A 195 -17.79 -18.36 24.53
N PRO A 196 -18.33 -17.16 24.18
CA PRO A 196 -18.14 -15.94 24.99
C PRO A 196 -18.54 -16.04 26.43
N ASP A 197 -19.60 -16.78 26.70
CA ASP A 197 -20.21 -17.02 28.03
C ASP A 197 -19.51 -18.13 28.83
N THR A 198 -18.53 -18.82 28.25
CA THR A 198 -17.79 -19.88 28.95
C THR A 198 -17.04 -19.30 30.16
N PRO A 199 -17.23 -19.83 31.37
CA PRO A 199 -16.43 -19.44 32.53
C PRO A 199 -14.93 -19.62 32.23
N LEU A 200 -14.11 -18.60 32.45
CA LEU A 200 -12.69 -18.57 32.07
C LEU A 200 -11.91 -19.79 32.60
N LYS A 201 -12.23 -20.27 33.80
CA LYS A 201 -11.65 -21.47 34.42
C LYS A 201 -11.91 -22.76 33.65
N LYS A 202 -13.01 -22.80 32.87
CA LYS A 202 -13.42 -23.96 32.06
C LYS A 202 -12.83 -23.88 30.62
N VAL A 203 -12.25 -22.75 30.24
CA VAL A 203 -11.61 -22.61 28.91
C VAL A 203 -10.32 -23.42 28.89
N PRO A 204 -10.18 -24.39 27.97
CA PRO A 204 -8.95 -25.19 27.84
C PRO A 204 -7.70 -24.29 27.61
N PRO A 205 -6.55 -24.63 28.24
CA PRO A 205 -5.33 -23.83 28.12
C PRO A 205 -4.88 -23.62 26.66
N GLU A 206 -5.02 -24.61 25.80
CA GLU A 206 -4.65 -24.56 24.37
C GLU A 206 -5.51 -23.54 23.61
N LYS A 207 -6.81 -23.42 23.92
CA LYS A 207 -7.70 -22.41 23.31
C LYS A 207 -7.36 -21.00 23.78
N LYS A 208 -7.00 -20.81 25.05
CA LYS A 208 -6.48 -19.54 25.55
C LYS A 208 -5.16 -19.17 24.86
N ALA A 209 -4.25 -20.14 24.74
CA ALA A 209 -2.99 -19.93 24.02
C ALA A 209 -3.22 -19.54 22.56
N GLN A 210 -4.20 -20.14 21.89
CA GLN A 210 -4.59 -19.77 20.51
C GLN A 210 -5.10 -18.33 20.44
N PHE A 211 -5.96 -17.91 21.37
CA PHE A 211 -6.41 -16.52 21.45
C PHE A 211 -5.24 -15.55 21.65
N TYR A 212 -4.32 -15.87 22.57
CA TYR A 212 -3.14 -15.06 22.83
C TYR A 212 -2.20 -14.99 21.61
N SER A 213 -2.11 -16.10 20.88
CA SER A 213 -1.38 -16.14 19.62
C SER A 213 -1.96 -15.14 18.61
N TYR A 214 -3.27 -15.06 18.47
CA TYR A 214 -3.91 -14.05 17.60
C TYR A 214 -3.64 -12.63 18.05
N CYS A 215 -3.53 -12.36 19.34
CA CYS A 215 -3.18 -11.04 19.85
C CYS A 215 -1.78 -10.59 19.39
N LYS A 216 -0.82 -11.52 19.33
CA LYS A 216 0.58 -11.25 19.03
C LYS A 216 1.00 -11.56 17.59
N LYS A 217 0.25 -12.40 16.89
CA LYS A 217 0.56 -12.83 15.53
C LYS A 217 -0.72 -13.25 14.81
N PHE A 218 -1.55 -12.28 14.47
CA PHE A 218 -2.70 -12.52 13.62
C PHE A 218 -2.26 -12.52 12.16
N VAL A 219 -2.44 -13.64 11.48
CA VAL A 219 -1.95 -13.85 10.11
C VAL A 219 -3.10 -13.75 9.13
N ILE A 220 -2.92 -12.93 8.09
CA ILE A 220 -3.82 -12.87 6.94
C ILE A 220 -3.04 -13.03 5.64
N THR A 221 -3.68 -13.65 4.65
CA THR A 221 -3.10 -13.88 3.32
C THR A 221 -3.45 -12.73 2.39
N ILE A 222 -2.46 -12.03 1.88
CA ILE A 222 -2.66 -10.92 0.95
C ILE A 222 -2.82 -11.48 -0.46
N THR A 223 -3.95 -11.15 -1.09
CA THR A 223 -4.32 -11.62 -2.44
C THR A 223 -4.27 -10.54 -3.51
N GLY A 224 -4.14 -9.27 -3.10
CA GLY A 224 -4.13 -8.16 -4.02
C GLY A 224 -4.07 -6.81 -3.31
N THR A 225 -4.25 -5.77 -4.11
CA THR A 225 -4.42 -4.40 -3.65
C THR A 225 -5.72 -3.83 -4.22
N ASN A 226 -6.15 -2.69 -3.73
CA ASN A 226 -7.13 -1.90 -4.46
C ASN A 226 -6.51 -1.34 -5.75
N SER A 227 -7.35 -0.85 -6.66
CA SER A 227 -6.94 -0.36 -7.97
C SER A 227 -6.22 1.01 -7.87
N PHE A 228 -5.68 1.45 -8.99
CA PHE A 228 -5.12 2.78 -9.15
C PHE A 228 -6.11 3.92 -8.80
N ASP A 229 -7.42 3.70 -8.93
CA ASP A 229 -8.44 4.69 -8.50
C ASP A 229 -8.37 5.04 -7.03
N GLN A 230 -7.87 4.14 -6.20
CA GLN A 230 -7.77 4.30 -4.75
C GLN A 230 -6.32 4.41 -4.26
N ALA A 231 -5.36 4.26 -5.15
CA ALA A 231 -3.95 4.46 -4.83
C ALA A 231 -3.63 5.96 -4.72
N GLN A 232 -2.78 6.31 -3.75
CA GLN A 232 -2.31 7.68 -3.63
C GLN A 232 -1.20 7.98 -4.63
N VAL A 233 -0.38 6.98 -4.97
CA VAL A 233 0.70 7.09 -5.93
C VAL A 233 0.87 5.80 -6.72
N SER A 234 1.62 5.88 -7.82
CA SER A 234 2.14 4.73 -8.56
C SER A 234 3.57 4.44 -8.13
N ALA A 235 3.93 3.17 -7.98
CA ALA A 235 5.33 2.75 -7.94
C ALA A 235 5.70 2.16 -9.31
N GLY A 236 6.93 2.33 -9.75
CA GLY A 236 7.38 2.03 -11.10
C GLY A 236 7.40 3.28 -11.99
N GLY A 237 7.75 3.13 -13.25
CA GLY A 237 7.92 4.23 -14.19
C GLY A 237 9.30 4.23 -14.83
N VAL A 238 9.77 5.37 -15.34
CA VAL A 238 11.09 5.46 -15.97
C VAL A 238 12.19 5.43 -14.91
N PRO A 239 13.16 4.51 -14.99
CA PRO A 239 14.25 4.42 -14.02
C PRO A 239 15.04 5.73 -13.93
N PHE A 240 15.33 6.16 -12.69
CA PHE A 240 16.14 7.37 -12.45
C PHE A 240 17.54 7.29 -13.10
N SER A 241 18.04 6.08 -13.33
CA SER A 241 19.31 5.86 -14.07
C SER A 241 19.28 6.32 -15.53
N GLU A 242 18.10 6.52 -16.12
CA GLU A 242 17.94 6.98 -17.51
C GLU A 242 17.88 8.50 -17.66
N VAL A 243 17.96 9.24 -16.56
CA VAL A 243 18.10 10.70 -16.54
C VAL A 243 19.42 11.12 -15.89
N ASN A 244 19.87 12.34 -16.17
CA ASN A 244 21.02 12.93 -15.51
C ASN A 244 20.60 13.76 -14.26
N ALA A 245 21.54 14.44 -13.62
CA ALA A 245 21.28 15.24 -12.42
C ALA A 245 20.33 16.45 -12.67
N GLN A 246 20.18 16.88 -13.89
CA GLN A 246 19.24 17.93 -14.32
C GLN A 246 17.92 17.35 -14.84
N LEU A 247 17.66 16.06 -14.61
CA LEU A 247 16.49 15.32 -15.09
C LEU A 247 16.34 15.27 -16.62
N ALA A 248 17.40 15.58 -17.35
CA ALA A 248 17.43 15.40 -18.81
C ALA A 248 17.60 13.92 -19.15
N SER A 249 16.86 13.47 -20.15
CA SER A 249 16.97 12.13 -20.73
C SER A 249 18.38 11.86 -21.22
N LYS A 250 18.93 10.70 -20.89
CA LYS A 250 20.20 10.21 -21.45
C LYS A 250 20.02 9.57 -22.82
N LYS A 251 18.77 9.36 -23.26
CA LYS A 251 18.44 8.69 -24.53
C LYS A 251 17.98 9.66 -25.62
N VAL A 252 17.28 10.72 -25.23
CA VAL A 252 16.68 11.66 -26.18
C VAL A 252 17.13 13.08 -25.85
N PRO A 253 17.95 13.72 -26.69
CA PRO A 253 18.38 15.09 -26.49
C PRO A 253 17.21 16.07 -26.41
N GLY A 254 17.24 17.02 -25.47
CA GLY A 254 16.21 18.02 -25.29
C GLY A 254 14.97 17.54 -24.51
N LEU A 255 14.87 16.25 -24.16
CA LEU A 255 13.79 15.69 -23.37
C LEU A 255 14.14 15.70 -21.88
N TYR A 256 13.19 16.13 -21.04
CA TYR A 256 13.29 16.13 -19.57
C TYR A 256 12.11 15.40 -18.96
N LEU A 257 12.32 14.77 -17.81
CA LEU A 257 11.29 14.02 -17.08
C LEU A 257 11.21 14.53 -15.64
N ALA A 258 10.00 14.81 -15.15
CA ALA A 258 9.80 15.32 -13.79
C ALA A 258 8.58 14.67 -13.10
N GLY A 259 8.63 14.58 -11.80
CA GLY A 259 7.54 14.05 -10.98
C GLY A 259 7.42 12.52 -11.01
N GLU A 260 6.20 12.03 -10.85
CA GLU A 260 5.87 10.61 -10.66
C GLU A 260 5.99 9.76 -11.95
N ILE A 261 6.31 10.37 -13.09
CA ILE A 261 6.66 9.63 -14.32
C ILE A 261 7.98 8.87 -14.17
N LEU A 262 8.86 9.32 -13.28
CA LEU A 262 10.07 8.63 -12.87
C LEU A 262 9.76 7.55 -11.83
N ASP A 263 10.52 6.46 -11.81
CA ASP A 263 10.41 5.39 -10.80
C ASP A 263 10.92 5.87 -9.44
N ILE A 264 10.20 6.83 -8.87
CA ILE A 264 10.44 7.40 -7.55
C ILE A 264 9.10 7.52 -6.84
N ASP A 265 8.94 6.73 -5.78
CA ASP A 265 7.81 6.83 -4.86
C ASP A 265 8.30 6.89 -3.41
N GLY A 266 7.72 7.77 -2.64
CA GLY A 266 8.06 8.02 -1.24
C GLY A 266 6.98 7.52 -0.29
N LYS A 267 7.31 7.58 1.00
CA LYS A 267 6.39 7.25 2.09
C LYS A 267 5.15 8.16 2.10
N CYS A 268 4.07 7.69 2.75
CA CYS A 268 2.93 8.53 3.09
C CYS A 268 3.38 9.70 3.97
N GLY A 269 2.86 10.92 3.72
CA GLY A 269 3.23 12.11 4.49
C GLY A 269 3.72 13.29 3.65
N GLY A 270 3.35 13.36 2.36
CA GLY A 270 3.64 14.51 1.49
C GLY A 270 4.93 14.40 0.67
N TYR A 271 5.75 13.36 0.87
CA TYR A 271 7.02 13.19 0.16
C TYR A 271 6.85 13.12 -1.37
N ASN A 272 5.79 12.51 -1.87
CA ASN A 272 5.53 12.39 -3.31
C ASN A 272 5.16 13.75 -3.93
N LEU A 273 4.38 14.56 -3.24
CA LEU A 273 4.09 15.93 -3.67
C LEU A 273 5.35 16.81 -3.61
N HIS A 274 6.17 16.64 -2.55
CA HIS A 274 7.44 17.34 -2.45
C HIS A 274 8.38 16.99 -3.60
N TRP A 275 8.47 15.69 -3.95
CA TRP A 275 9.22 15.25 -5.11
C TRP A 275 8.71 15.87 -6.41
N ALA A 276 7.38 15.87 -6.63
CA ALA A 276 6.79 16.47 -7.83
C ALA A 276 7.16 17.95 -7.97
N TRP A 277 7.10 18.71 -6.88
CA TRP A 277 7.50 20.12 -6.86
C TRP A 277 9.01 20.32 -7.03
N ALA A 278 9.84 19.54 -6.35
CA ALA A 278 11.28 19.70 -6.38
C ALA A 278 11.92 19.28 -7.71
N SER A 279 11.27 18.39 -8.46
CA SER A 279 11.73 17.91 -9.76
C SER A 279 11.23 18.77 -10.92
N GLY A 280 10.13 19.48 -10.77
CA GLY A 280 9.58 20.41 -11.78
C GLY A 280 10.17 21.79 -11.66
#